data_d1c6f1bb0f78dfb9a22e028c7143e61a
#
_entry.id   d1c6f1bb0f78dfb9a22e028c7143e61a
#
_cell.length_a   1.000
_cell.length_b   1.000
_cell.length_c   1.000
_cell.angle_alpha   90.00
_cell.angle_beta   90.00
_cell.angle_gamma   90.00
#
_symmetry.space_group_name_H-M   'P 1'
#
loop_
_entity.id
_entity.type
_entity.pdbx_description
1 polymer ?
#
loop_
_entity_poly.entity_id
_entity_poly.type
_entity_poly.pdbx_seq_one_letter_code
_entity_poly.pdbx_strand_id
1 'polypeptide(L)'
;MVFRRATGELEEAVLRFVWAMDAPVTPADAHESVAPDLAYTTVMTVLTRLHQKGRLERERRGRAYAYWAPDGEASHRAGQMRNQLSSADNSDAVLSSFVEKLSGAEAAELRRLLADLESS
;
A
#
# COMPACT_ATOMS: atom_id res chain seq x y z
N MET A 1 -9.82 3.62 -27.34
CA MET A 1 -10.40 3.96 -26.04
C MET A 1 -9.29 4.25 -25.04
N VAL A 2 -9.31 5.42 -24.46
CA VAL A 2 -8.30 5.77 -23.47
C VAL A 2 -8.75 5.19 -22.13
N PHE A 3 -7.98 4.22 -21.65
CA PHE A 3 -8.22 3.64 -20.35
C PHE A 3 -7.55 4.51 -19.29
N ARG A 4 -8.36 5.16 -18.45
CA ARG A 4 -7.82 5.94 -17.33
C ARG A 4 -7.93 5.10 -16.07
N ARG A 5 -6.77 4.87 -15.48
CA ARG A 5 -6.74 4.32 -14.14
C ARG A 5 -7.12 5.42 -13.16
N ALA A 6 -7.97 5.11 -12.20
CA ALA A 6 -8.19 6.01 -11.08
C ALA A 6 -6.86 6.25 -10.35
N THR A 7 -6.69 7.44 -9.76
CA THR A 7 -5.45 7.78 -9.05
C THR A 7 -5.07 6.73 -8.01
N GLY A 8 -6.06 6.22 -7.27
CA GLY A 8 -5.81 5.18 -6.26
C GLY A 8 -5.32 3.87 -6.86
N GLU A 9 -5.82 3.50 -8.05
CA GLU A 9 -5.38 2.28 -8.74
C GLU A 9 -3.93 2.40 -9.19
N LEU A 10 -3.52 3.56 -9.67
CA LEU A 10 -2.14 3.78 -10.10
C LEU A 10 -1.20 3.80 -8.91
N GLU A 11 -1.58 4.44 -7.80
CA GLU A 11 -0.81 4.40 -6.57
C GLU A 11 -0.62 2.96 -6.09
N GLU A 12 -1.67 2.16 -6.09
CA GLU A 12 -1.61 0.76 -5.68
C GLU A 12 -0.70 -0.05 -6.61
N ALA A 13 -0.78 0.17 -7.91
CA ALA A 13 0.06 -0.54 -8.88
C ALA A 13 1.54 -0.19 -8.69
N VAL A 14 1.84 1.08 -8.44
CA VAL A 14 3.21 1.52 -8.16
C VAL A 14 3.73 0.90 -6.87
N LEU A 15 2.92 0.88 -5.81
CA LEU A 15 3.31 0.26 -4.54
C LEU A 15 3.60 -1.23 -4.70
N ARG A 16 2.75 -1.96 -5.43
CA ARG A 16 2.98 -3.39 -5.69
C ARG A 16 4.31 -3.62 -6.40
N PHE A 17 4.63 -2.77 -7.35
CA PHE A 17 5.90 -2.85 -8.06
C PHE A 17 7.07 -2.64 -7.10
N VAL A 18 7.00 -1.60 -6.26
CA VAL A 18 8.06 -1.30 -5.29
C VAL A 18 8.24 -2.44 -4.28
N TRP A 19 7.14 -3.01 -3.77
CA TRP A 19 7.22 -4.13 -2.82
C TRP A 19 7.86 -5.38 -3.44
N ALA A 20 7.66 -5.58 -4.74
CA ALA A 20 8.20 -6.75 -5.44
C ALA A 20 9.70 -6.63 -5.74
N MET A 21 10.26 -5.43 -5.63
CA MET A 21 11.67 -5.19 -5.98
C MET A 21 12.55 -5.29 -4.73
N ASP A 22 13.73 -5.90 -4.91
CA ASP A 22 14.70 -6.07 -3.84
C ASP A 22 15.56 -4.83 -3.60
N ALA A 23 15.45 -3.84 -4.47
CA ALA A 23 16.26 -2.63 -4.44
C ALA A 23 15.39 -1.41 -4.71
N PRO A 24 15.84 -0.22 -4.30
CA PRO A 24 15.10 1.00 -4.63
C PRO A 24 14.88 1.16 -6.13
N VAL A 25 13.76 1.75 -6.50
CA VAL A 25 13.36 1.92 -7.90
C VAL A 25 13.37 3.39 -8.30
N THR A 26 13.75 3.65 -9.55
CA THR A 26 13.71 5.00 -10.11
C THR A 26 12.34 5.26 -10.75
N PRO A 27 11.98 6.54 -10.99
CA PRO A 27 10.76 6.84 -11.75
C PRO A 27 10.75 6.19 -13.14
N ALA A 28 11.90 6.08 -13.79
CA ALA A 28 12.01 5.40 -15.09
C ALA A 28 11.64 3.91 -14.98
N ASP A 29 12.13 3.24 -13.93
CA ASP A 29 11.80 1.83 -13.69
C ASP A 29 10.30 1.65 -13.48
N ALA A 30 9.70 2.49 -12.65
CA ALA A 30 8.28 2.42 -12.36
C ALA A 30 7.44 2.74 -13.60
N HIS A 31 7.82 3.75 -14.36
CA HIS A 31 7.12 4.12 -15.59
C HIS A 31 7.13 2.97 -16.59
N GLU A 32 8.28 2.39 -16.84
CA GLU A 32 8.45 1.31 -17.80
C GLU A 32 7.65 0.06 -17.41
N SER A 33 7.66 -0.29 -16.12
CA SER A 33 7.08 -1.54 -15.64
C SER A 33 5.59 -1.44 -15.32
N VAL A 34 5.13 -0.28 -14.84
CA VAL A 34 3.76 -0.13 -14.32
C VAL A 34 2.85 0.53 -15.34
N ALA A 35 3.30 1.59 -15.98
CA ALA A 35 2.42 2.42 -16.81
C ALA A 35 3.19 3.05 -17.98
N PRO A 36 3.75 2.22 -18.88
CA PRO A 36 4.53 2.75 -20.01
C PRO A 36 3.66 3.56 -20.99
N ASP A 37 2.35 3.35 -20.95
CA ASP A 37 1.36 4.07 -21.77
C ASP A 37 1.00 5.46 -21.23
N LEU A 38 1.35 5.76 -19.98
CA LEU A 38 1.10 7.05 -19.37
C LEU A 38 2.33 7.96 -19.50
N ALA A 39 2.12 9.26 -19.29
CA ALA A 39 3.22 10.21 -19.29
C ALA A 39 4.17 9.91 -18.11
N TYR A 40 5.46 10.05 -18.36
CA TYR A 40 6.48 9.90 -17.31
C TYR A 40 6.19 10.80 -16.11
N THR A 41 5.78 12.04 -16.36
CA THR A 41 5.43 13.00 -15.30
C THR A 41 4.26 12.54 -14.44
N THR A 42 3.34 11.77 -15.01
CA THR A 42 2.22 11.19 -14.24
C THR A 42 2.75 10.21 -13.19
N VAL A 43 3.67 9.34 -13.59
CA VAL A 43 4.28 8.37 -12.69
C VAL A 43 5.14 9.07 -11.64
N MET A 44 5.91 10.09 -12.03
CA MET A 44 6.67 10.90 -11.08
C MET A 44 5.77 11.54 -10.02
N THR A 45 4.62 12.08 -10.45
CA THR A 45 3.66 12.69 -9.53
C THR A 45 3.15 11.68 -8.51
N VAL A 46 2.85 10.45 -8.96
CA VAL A 46 2.40 9.38 -8.06
C VAL A 46 3.47 9.03 -7.04
N LEU A 47 4.71 8.86 -7.47
CA LEU A 47 5.83 8.56 -6.57
C LEU A 47 6.02 9.68 -5.53
N THR A 48 5.97 10.92 -5.98
CA THR A 48 6.09 12.09 -5.09
C THR A 48 4.97 12.12 -4.06
N ARG A 49 3.74 11.83 -4.47
CA ARG A 49 2.60 11.78 -3.55
C ARG A 49 2.74 10.66 -2.54
N LEU A 50 3.18 9.49 -2.97
CA LEU A 50 3.41 8.36 -2.05
C LEU A 50 4.49 8.70 -1.03
N HIS A 51 5.53 9.39 -1.44
CA HIS A 51 6.56 9.88 -0.54
C HIS A 51 6.00 10.90 0.46
N GLN A 52 5.21 11.86 -0.02
CA GLN A 52 4.59 12.88 0.84
C GLN A 52 3.62 12.26 1.86
N LYS A 53 2.95 11.18 1.50
CA LYS A 53 2.05 10.44 2.40
C LYS A 53 2.81 9.54 3.37
N GLY A 54 4.12 9.46 3.28
CA GLY A 54 4.93 8.57 4.13
C GLY A 54 4.91 7.11 3.73
N ARG A 55 4.38 6.79 2.55
CA ARG A 55 4.29 5.41 2.05
C ARG A 55 5.59 4.93 1.43
N LEU A 56 6.37 5.85 0.86
CA LEU A 56 7.66 5.58 0.27
C LEU A 56 8.70 6.52 0.87
N GLU A 57 9.91 6.02 1.00
CA GLU A 57 11.08 6.83 1.25
C GLU A 57 11.86 6.96 -0.05
N ARG A 58 12.76 7.92 -0.11
CA ARG A 58 13.59 8.13 -1.29
C ARG A 58 14.96 8.66 -0.90
N GLU A 59 15.92 8.38 -1.77
CA GLU A 59 17.25 8.97 -1.69
C GLU A 59 17.67 9.46 -3.06
N ARG A 60 18.51 10.46 -3.08
CA ARG A 60 19.00 11.01 -4.33
C ARG A 60 20.15 10.16 -4.84
N ARG A 61 20.07 9.78 -6.13
CA ARG A 61 21.11 9.08 -6.86
C ARG A 61 21.37 9.82 -8.14
N GLY A 62 22.44 10.63 -8.18
CA GLY A 62 22.72 11.49 -9.30
C GLY A 62 21.61 12.56 -9.45
N ARG A 63 20.94 12.58 -10.59
CA ARG A 63 19.88 13.54 -10.89
C ARG A 63 18.46 13.01 -10.59
N ALA A 64 18.36 11.76 -10.23
CA ALA A 64 17.07 11.12 -9.96
C ALA A 64 16.97 10.67 -8.51
N TYR A 65 15.73 10.46 -8.06
CA TYR A 65 15.48 9.80 -6.78
C TYR A 65 15.27 8.31 -7.00
N ALA A 66 15.67 7.52 -6.00
CA ALA A 66 15.31 6.11 -5.92
C ALA A 66 14.37 5.93 -4.74
N TYR A 67 13.31 5.17 -4.91
CA TYR A 67 12.21 5.02 -3.96
C TYR A 67 12.13 3.60 -3.45
N TRP A 68 11.76 3.44 -2.17
CA TRP A 68 11.49 2.12 -1.57
C TRP A 68 10.38 2.25 -0.52
N ALA A 69 9.78 1.12 -0.17
CA ALA A 69 8.73 1.06 0.85
C ALA A 69 9.35 0.59 2.17
N PRO A 70 9.42 1.46 3.19
CA PRO A 70 10.08 1.10 4.46
C PRO A 70 9.33 0.02 5.25
N ASP A 71 7.99 0.03 5.20
CA ASP A 71 7.17 -0.83 6.04
C ASP A 71 6.63 -2.07 5.32
N GLY A 72 6.71 -2.11 4.01
CA GLY A 72 6.23 -3.22 3.21
C GLY A 72 4.71 -3.28 3.07
N GLU A 73 4.26 -4.33 2.36
CA GLU A 73 2.86 -4.47 1.98
C GLU A 73 1.94 -4.73 3.18
N ALA A 74 2.34 -5.60 4.10
CA ALA A 74 1.50 -5.98 5.23
C ALA A 74 1.16 -4.77 6.11
N SER A 75 2.15 -3.95 6.42
CA SER A 75 1.93 -2.75 7.22
C SER A 75 1.03 -1.74 6.50
N HIS A 76 1.22 -1.57 5.19
CA HIS A 76 0.38 -0.68 4.40
C HIS A 76 -1.09 -1.13 4.41
N ARG A 77 -1.33 -2.41 4.18
CA ARG A 77 -2.68 -2.97 4.17
C ARG A 77 -3.34 -2.91 5.54
N ALA A 78 -2.58 -3.20 6.58
CA ALA A 78 -3.08 -3.06 7.96
C ALA A 78 -3.48 -1.63 8.26
N GLY A 79 -2.71 -0.65 7.79
CA GLY A 79 -3.05 0.77 7.92
C GLY A 79 -4.37 1.12 7.23
N GLN A 80 -4.61 0.55 6.04
CA GLN A 80 -5.86 0.75 5.32
C GLN A 80 -7.05 0.18 6.11
N MET A 81 -6.90 -1.02 6.68
CA MET A 81 -7.93 -1.63 7.53
C MET A 81 -8.21 -0.75 8.75
N ARG A 82 -7.19 -0.24 9.39
CA ARG A 82 -7.32 0.64 10.54
C ARG A 82 -8.07 1.92 10.18
N ASN A 83 -7.76 2.50 9.03
CA ASN A 83 -8.42 3.72 8.55
C ASN A 83 -9.91 3.48 8.29
N GLN A 84 -10.26 2.34 7.69
CA GLN A 84 -11.66 1.98 7.45
C GLN A 84 -12.42 1.89 8.77
N LEU A 85 -11.82 1.24 9.74
CA LEU A 85 -12.45 1.09 11.05
C LEU A 85 -12.62 2.44 11.76
N SER A 86 -11.60 3.28 11.71
CA SER A 86 -11.61 4.59 12.38
C SER A 86 -12.62 5.56 11.79
N SER A 87 -12.90 5.45 10.50
CA SER A 87 -13.84 6.35 9.82
C SER A 87 -15.30 5.91 9.94
N ALA A 88 -15.56 4.74 10.50
CA ALA A 88 -16.92 4.22 10.63
C ALA A 88 -17.67 4.90 11.79
N ASP A 89 -18.96 5.16 11.58
CA ASP A 89 -19.83 5.69 12.63
C ASP A 89 -20.05 4.68 13.75
N ASN A 90 -20.13 3.39 13.38
CA ASN A 90 -20.30 2.29 14.34
C ASN A 90 -19.21 1.25 14.13
N SER A 91 -18.09 1.43 14.83
CA SER A 91 -16.93 0.55 14.73
C SER A 91 -17.24 -0.88 15.18
N ASP A 92 -18.07 -1.03 16.21
CA ASP A 92 -18.45 -2.34 16.75
C ASP A 92 -19.20 -3.17 15.68
N ALA A 93 -20.10 -2.54 14.94
CA ALA A 93 -20.83 -3.21 13.89
C ALA A 93 -19.91 -3.61 12.72
N VAL A 94 -18.95 -2.74 12.39
CA VAL A 94 -17.96 -3.03 11.35
C VAL A 94 -17.10 -4.22 11.75
N LEU A 95 -16.59 -4.24 12.97
CA LEU A 95 -15.78 -5.34 13.48
C LEU A 95 -16.56 -6.66 13.47
N SER A 96 -17.80 -6.62 13.95
CA SER A 96 -18.67 -7.81 13.98
C SER A 96 -18.89 -8.37 12.57
N SER A 97 -19.21 -7.50 11.64
CA SER A 97 -19.43 -7.88 10.25
C SER A 97 -18.16 -8.44 9.60
N PHE A 98 -17.03 -7.86 9.91
CA PHE A 98 -15.74 -8.33 9.42
C PHE A 98 -15.41 -9.74 9.92
N VAL A 99 -15.61 -9.97 11.21
CA VAL A 99 -15.36 -11.28 11.82
C VAL A 99 -16.21 -12.37 11.15
N GLU A 100 -17.47 -12.06 10.84
CA GLU A 100 -18.35 -13.00 10.13
C GLU A 100 -17.84 -13.37 8.74
N LYS A 101 -17.04 -12.52 8.11
CA LYS A 101 -16.51 -12.73 6.77
C LYS A 101 -15.18 -13.50 6.77
N LEU A 102 -14.61 -13.77 7.93
CA LEU A 102 -13.34 -14.48 8.02
C LEU A 102 -13.56 -15.97 7.72
N SER A 103 -12.56 -16.59 7.08
CA SER A 103 -12.49 -18.03 6.97
C SER A 103 -12.19 -18.64 8.33
N GLY A 104 -12.39 -19.95 8.47
CA GLY A 104 -12.02 -20.64 9.71
C GLY A 104 -10.55 -20.51 10.04
N ALA A 105 -9.68 -20.58 9.05
CA ALA A 105 -8.24 -20.42 9.23
C ALA A 105 -7.87 -19.00 9.68
N GLU A 106 -8.48 -17.99 9.07
CA GLU A 106 -8.26 -16.60 9.44
C GLU A 106 -8.75 -16.31 10.85
N ALA A 107 -9.91 -16.84 11.22
CA ALA A 107 -10.45 -16.66 12.56
C ALA A 107 -9.55 -17.32 13.62
N ALA A 108 -9.02 -18.51 13.34
CA ALA A 108 -8.10 -19.19 14.23
C ALA A 108 -6.80 -18.40 14.41
N GLU A 109 -6.24 -17.87 13.32
CA GLU A 109 -5.03 -17.06 13.37
C GLU A 109 -5.27 -15.75 14.14
N LEU A 110 -6.41 -15.10 13.93
CA LEU A 110 -6.76 -13.90 14.66
C LEU A 110 -6.88 -14.15 16.15
N ARG A 111 -7.52 -15.28 16.56
CA ARG A 111 -7.60 -15.65 17.97
C ARG A 111 -6.20 -15.85 18.57
N ARG A 112 -5.30 -16.50 17.83
CA ARG A 112 -3.92 -16.72 18.28
C ARG A 112 -3.19 -15.39 18.49
N LEU A 113 -3.30 -14.48 17.52
CA LEU A 113 -2.63 -13.18 17.60
C LEU A 113 -3.15 -12.34 18.76
N LEU A 114 -4.46 -12.34 18.98
CA LEU A 114 -5.06 -11.60 20.09
C LEU A 114 -4.63 -12.19 21.44
N ALA A 115 -4.56 -13.52 21.54
CA ALA A 115 -4.10 -14.18 22.75
C ALA A 115 -2.63 -13.86 23.05
N ASP A 116 -1.77 -13.84 22.04
CA ASP A 116 -0.36 -13.46 22.20
C ASP A 116 -0.23 -12.02 22.69
N LEU A 117 -1.06 -11.11 22.17
CA LEU A 117 -1.05 -9.72 22.58
C LEU A 117 -1.47 -9.56 24.03
N GLU A 118 -2.50 -10.29 24.47
CA GLU A 118 -2.98 -10.26 25.85
C GLU A 118 -1.98 -10.87 26.85
N SER A 119 -1.13 -11.78 26.39
CA SER A 119 -0.11 -12.45 27.21
C SER A 119 1.15 -11.61 27.41
N SER A 120 1.28 -10.53 26.68
CA SER A 120 2.48 -9.69 26.70
C SER A 120 2.53 -8.76 27.90
#